data_2d41f3813b907681b8110e221f42fb24
#
_entry.id   2d41f3813b907681b8110e221f42fb24
#
_cell.length_a   1.000
_cell.length_b   1.000
_cell.length_c   1.000
_cell.angle_alpha   90.00
_cell.angle_beta   90.00
_cell.angle_gamma   90.00
#
_symmetry.space_group_name_H-M   'P 1'
#
loop_
_entity.id
_entity.type
_entity.pdbx_description
1 polymer ?
#
loop_
_entity_poly.entity_id
_entity_poly.type
_entity_poly.pdbx_seq_one_letter_code
_entity_poly.pdbx_strand_id
1 'polypeptide(L)'
;EKIMRDVNYGWLIRYAHINFASFFFIAVYIHIFRGLYYGSYKEPRQLMWLIGIVIFFLMMATAFLGYTLPWGQMSYWGATVITNLFSAVPFVGEAIVTWLWGDYSVGDSTLNRFYVLHWLLAFGILGIVIFHVIALHIVGSNNPSGIEPIDTRDTVSFAPFTTSKDLFAMLIFLLAFVIITMYAPNYLGHPDNYIPADPLITPAHIVPEWYFLPFYAILRAIPDKL
;
A
#
# COMPACT_ATOMS: atom_id res chain seq x y z
N GLU A 1 1.83 -21.98 -1.86
CA GLU A 1 1.73 -23.23 -2.61
C GLU A 1 0.28 -23.74 -2.63
N LYS A 2 -0.32 -24.11 -1.49
CA LYS A 2 -1.65 -24.70 -1.39
C LYS A 2 -2.75 -23.90 -2.10
N ILE A 3 -2.81 -22.58 -1.90
CA ILE A 3 -3.81 -21.72 -2.55
C ILE A 3 -3.63 -21.75 -4.07
N MET A 4 -2.39 -21.74 -4.56
CA MET A 4 -2.09 -21.69 -5.99
C MET A 4 -2.42 -23.01 -6.72
N ARG A 5 -2.28 -24.16 -6.05
CA ARG A 5 -2.33 -25.48 -6.67
C ARG A 5 -3.57 -26.28 -6.34
N ASP A 6 -3.99 -26.25 -5.07
CA ASP A 6 -5.02 -27.18 -4.54
C ASP A 6 -6.40 -26.53 -4.45
N VAL A 7 -6.49 -25.20 -4.42
CA VAL A 7 -7.77 -24.48 -4.31
C VAL A 7 -8.29 -24.15 -5.71
N ASN A 8 -9.53 -24.48 -5.99
CA ASN A 8 -10.18 -24.13 -7.24
C ASN A 8 -10.15 -22.61 -7.47
N TYR A 9 -9.57 -22.16 -8.60
CA TYR A 9 -9.35 -20.75 -8.94
C TYR A 9 -8.47 -19.99 -7.92
N GLY A 10 -7.79 -20.68 -7.00
CA GLY A 10 -6.91 -20.07 -6.01
C GLY A 10 -5.77 -19.25 -6.63
N TRP A 11 -5.24 -19.72 -7.78
CA TRP A 11 -4.27 -18.97 -8.57
C TRP A 11 -4.80 -17.59 -8.99
N LEU A 12 -6.06 -17.51 -9.42
CA LEU A 12 -6.68 -16.26 -9.85
C LEU A 12 -6.85 -15.31 -8.66
N ILE A 13 -7.35 -15.82 -7.52
CA ILE A 13 -7.52 -15.01 -6.29
C ILE A 13 -6.16 -14.47 -5.84
N ARG A 14 -5.12 -15.31 -5.82
CA ARG A 14 -3.79 -14.86 -5.42
C ARG A 14 -3.18 -13.84 -6.38
N TYR A 15 -3.24 -14.08 -7.69
CA TYR A 15 -2.74 -13.13 -8.67
C TYR A 15 -3.54 -11.83 -8.70
N ALA A 16 -4.86 -11.90 -8.56
CA ALA A 16 -5.70 -10.72 -8.41
C ALA A 16 -5.31 -9.92 -7.16
N HIS A 17 -5.08 -10.58 -6.03
CA HIS A 17 -4.71 -9.92 -4.78
C HIS A 17 -3.35 -9.19 -4.87
N ILE A 18 -2.30 -9.86 -5.35
CA ILE A 18 -0.96 -9.25 -5.43
C ILE A 18 -0.90 -8.13 -6.46
N ASN A 19 -1.53 -8.30 -7.63
CA ASN A 19 -1.58 -7.25 -8.63
C ASN A 19 -2.48 -6.09 -8.18
N PHE A 20 -3.60 -6.39 -7.49
CA PHE A 20 -4.44 -5.34 -6.95
C PHE A 20 -3.70 -4.47 -5.92
N ALA A 21 -2.83 -5.05 -5.09
CA ALA A 21 -1.97 -4.27 -4.19
C ALA A 21 -1.12 -3.25 -4.97
N SER A 22 -0.45 -3.66 -6.06
CA SER A 22 0.29 -2.75 -6.93
C SER A 22 -0.59 -1.68 -7.56
N PHE A 23 -1.75 -2.05 -8.11
CA PHE A 23 -2.70 -1.12 -8.72
C PHE A 23 -3.30 -0.16 -7.69
N PHE A 24 -3.49 -0.61 -6.45
CA PHE A 24 -3.96 0.24 -5.36
C PHE A 24 -2.92 1.33 -5.05
N PHE A 25 -1.63 1.00 -5.00
CA PHE A 25 -0.57 2.00 -4.85
C PHE A 25 -0.49 2.96 -6.03
N ILE A 26 -0.65 2.49 -7.28
CA ILE A 26 -0.72 3.37 -8.47
C ILE A 26 -1.85 4.40 -8.29
N ALA A 27 -3.07 3.93 -7.95
CA ALA A 27 -4.21 4.80 -7.75
C ALA A 27 -3.99 5.81 -6.62
N VAL A 28 -3.44 5.37 -5.48
CA VAL A 28 -3.18 6.24 -4.32
C VAL A 28 -2.08 7.25 -4.60
N TYR A 29 -1.01 6.88 -5.28
CA TYR A 29 0.04 7.83 -5.69
C TYR A 29 -0.52 8.91 -6.63
N ILE A 30 -1.31 8.53 -7.65
CA ILE A 30 -1.98 9.48 -8.53
C ILE A 30 -2.90 10.40 -7.71
N HIS A 31 -3.65 9.83 -6.76
CA HIS A 31 -4.54 10.58 -5.87
C HIS A 31 -3.78 11.60 -5.00
N ILE A 32 -2.66 11.21 -4.40
CA ILE A 32 -1.81 12.10 -3.60
C ILE A 32 -1.21 13.21 -4.48
N PHE A 33 -0.62 12.85 -5.61
CA PHE A 33 0.01 13.83 -6.53
C PHE A 33 -1.04 14.79 -7.11
N ARG A 34 -2.25 14.33 -7.40
CA ARG A 34 -3.35 15.20 -7.79
C ARG A 34 -3.70 16.19 -6.67
N GLY A 35 -3.76 15.73 -5.43
CA GLY A 35 -3.99 16.59 -4.26
C GLY A 35 -2.91 17.64 -4.08
N LEU A 36 -1.64 17.28 -4.29
CA LEU A 36 -0.50 18.20 -4.24
C LEU A 36 -0.54 19.20 -5.40
N TYR A 37 -0.78 18.73 -6.62
CA TYR A 37 -0.79 19.57 -7.82
C TYR A 37 -1.85 20.66 -7.77
N TYR A 38 -3.06 20.33 -7.34
CA TYR A 38 -4.16 21.31 -7.24
C TYR A 38 -4.23 22.02 -5.89
N GLY A 39 -3.30 21.77 -4.96
CA GLY A 39 -3.32 22.38 -3.64
C GLY A 39 -4.52 21.94 -2.78
N SER A 40 -5.10 20.78 -3.06
CA SER A 40 -6.31 20.28 -2.36
C SER A 40 -6.07 19.92 -0.89
N TYR A 41 -4.83 19.97 -0.41
CA TYR A 41 -4.45 19.79 0.99
C TYR A 41 -4.57 21.07 1.82
N LYS A 42 -4.76 22.23 1.17
CA LYS A 42 -4.87 23.53 1.82
C LYS A 42 -6.26 23.72 2.46
N GLU A 43 -6.38 24.80 3.24
CA GLU A 43 -7.62 25.18 3.87
C GLU A 43 -8.80 25.26 2.86
N PRO A 44 -9.98 24.73 3.21
CA PRO A 44 -10.39 24.12 4.50
C PRO A 44 -10.20 22.59 4.57
N ARG A 45 -9.35 21.97 3.74
CA ARG A 45 -9.26 20.52 3.51
C ARG A 45 -8.10 19.84 4.24
N GLN A 46 -7.47 20.51 5.24
CA GLN A 46 -6.33 19.97 5.98
C GLN A 46 -6.65 18.68 6.72
N LEU A 47 -7.81 18.62 7.39
CA LEU A 47 -8.21 17.42 8.13
C LEU A 47 -8.33 16.21 7.20
N MET A 48 -8.95 16.40 6.04
CA MET A 48 -9.06 15.36 5.03
C MET A 48 -7.68 14.87 4.56
N TRP A 49 -6.74 15.80 4.36
CA TRP A 49 -5.35 15.47 4.00
C TRP A 49 -4.66 14.65 5.10
N LEU A 50 -4.78 15.07 6.37
CA LEU A 50 -4.18 14.36 7.50
C LEU A 50 -4.74 12.95 7.67
N ILE A 51 -6.04 12.76 7.53
CA ILE A 51 -6.66 11.42 7.52
C ILE A 51 -6.08 10.58 6.37
N GLY A 52 -5.92 11.18 5.18
CA GLY A 52 -5.30 10.53 4.02
C GLY A 52 -3.86 10.08 4.29
N ILE A 53 -3.06 10.88 4.99
CA ILE A 53 -1.69 10.51 5.41
C ILE A 53 -1.71 9.30 6.35
N VAL A 54 -2.63 9.26 7.31
CA VAL A 54 -2.79 8.10 8.20
C VAL A 54 -3.16 6.85 7.41
N ILE A 55 -4.11 6.95 6.48
CA ILE A 55 -4.49 5.84 5.58
C ILE A 55 -3.26 5.36 4.80
N PHE A 56 -2.46 6.27 4.26
CA PHE A 56 -1.28 5.92 3.48
C PHE A 56 -0.25 5.13 4.29
N PHE A 57 0.06 5.55 5.52
CA PHE A 57 0.96 4.80 6.40
C PHE A 57 0.41 3.42 6.77
N LEU A 58 -0.88 3.33 7.08
CA LEU A 58 -1.51 2.03 7.36
C LEU A 58 -1.52 1.12 6.13
N MET A 59 -1.70 1.68 4.93
CA MET A 59 -1.63 0.96 3.67
C MET A 59 -0.22 0.41 3.42
N MET A 60 0.83 1.22 3.67
CA MET A 60 2.22 0.78 3.58
C MET A 60 2.49 -0.38 4.56
N ALA A 61 2.07 -0.24 5.82
CA ALA A 61 2.20 -1.29 6.82
C ALA A 61 1.45 -2.57 6.39
N THR A 62 0.21 -2.44 5.93
CA THR A 62 -0.59 -3.58 5.46
C THR A 62 0.08 -4.31 4.30
N ALA A 63 0.59 -3.58 3.31
CA ALA A 63 1.28 -4.17 2.16
C ALA A 63 2.57 -4.87 2.56
N PHE A 64 3.37 -4.27 3.43
CA PHE A 64 4.59 -4.89 3.96
C PHE A 64 4.31 -6.20 4.70
N LEU A 65 3.33 -6.18 5.61
CA LEU A 65 2.91 -7.38 6.33
C LEU A 65 2.43 -8.47 5.37
N GLY A 66 1.63 -8.09 4.36
CA GLY A 66 1.10 -9.02 3.35
C GLY A 66 2.18 -9.61 2.45
N TYR A 67 3.20 -8.83 2.09
CA TYR A 67 4.32 -9.30 1.28
C TYR A 67 5.18 -10.34 2.00
N THR A 68 5.21 -10.33 3.31
CA THR A 68 5.91 -11.34 4.12
C THR A 68 5.22 -12.71 4.08
N LEU A 69 3.89 -12.77 3.89
CA LEU A 69 3.09 -13.99 4.03
C LEU A 69 3.39 -15.10 3.00
N PRO A 70 3.76 -14.83 1.73
CA PRO A 70 4.14 -15.87 0.80
C PRO A 70 5.37 -16.69 1.21
N TRP A 71 6.20 -16.15 2.10
CA TRP A 71 7.38 -16.79 2.66
C TRP A 71 8.42 -17.17 1.61
N GLY A 72 8.63 -16.28 0.63
CA GLY A 72 9.74 -16.36 -0.31
C GLY A 72 11.00 -15.66 0.21
N GLN A 73 12.09 -15.72 -0.55
CA GLN A 73 13.36 -15.09 -0.19
C GLN A 73 13.25 -13.59 0.06
N MET A 74 12.53 -12.85 -0.79
CA MET A 74 12.30 -11.42 -0.58
C MET A 74 11.36 -11.15 0.60
N SER A 75 10.37 -12.00 0.84
CA SER A 75 9.49 -11.92 2.01
C SER A 75 10.28 -11.99 3.31
N TYR A 76 11.12 -13.02 3.46
CA TYR A 76 11.91 -13.27 4.67
C TYR A 76 12.97 -12.20 4.90
N TRP A 77 13.80 -11.96 3.89
CA TRP A 77 14.92 -11.03 4.01
C TRP A 77 14.47 -9.57 4.05
N GLY A 78 13.39 -9.24 3.32
CA GLY A 78 12.74 -7.94 3.42
C GLY A 78 12.17 -7.68 4.82
N ALA A 79 11.49 -8.66 5.41
CA ALA A 79 11.01 -8.56 6.78
C ALA A 79 12.16 -8.38 7.78
N THR A 80 13.23 -9.18 7.65
CA THR A 80 14.41 -9.10 8.52
C THR A 80 15.05 -7.72 8.48
N VAL A 81 15.28 -7.15 7.29
CA VAL A 81 15.93 -5.86 7.13
C VAL A 81 15.05 -4.72 7.64
N ILE A 82 13.80 -4.66 7.23
CA ILE A 82 12.89 -3.54 7.55
C ILE A 82 12.56 -3.52 9.04
N THR A 83 12.27 -4.67 9.63
CA THR A 83 11.96 -4.71 11.08
C THR A 83 13.18 -4.42 11.93
N ASN A 84 14.38 -4.82 11.49
CA ASN A 84 15.62 -4.51 12.20
C ASN A 84 15.97 -3.01 12.20
N LEU A 85 15.38 -2.19 11.33
CA LEU A 85 15.55 -0.74 11.41
C LEU A 85 15.01 -0.14 12.71
N PHE A 86 14.00 -0.78 13.31
CA PHE A 86 13.49 -0.34 14.61
C PHE A 86 14.52 -0.48 15.75
N SER A 87 15.58 -1.30 15.57
CA SER A 87 16.66 -1.37 16.57
C SER A 87 17.40 -0.05 16.75
N ALA A 88 17.32 0.87 15.80
CA ALA A 88 17.88 2.21 15.89
C ALA A 88 17.18 3.11 16.93
N VAL A 89 15.95 2.78 17.36
CA VAL A 89 15.23 3.58 18.35
C VAL A 89 15.94 3.48 19.71
N PRO A 90 16.42 4.61 20.26
CA PRO A 90 17.18 4.58 21.52
C PRO A 90 16.40 3.91 22.65
N PHE A 91 17.09 3.16 23.49
CA PHE A 91 16.60 2.47 24.69
C PHE A 91 15.61 1.32 24.48
N VAL A 92 14.72 1.40 23.48
CA VAL A 92 13.61 0.44 23.32
C VAL A 92 13.68 -0.36 22.00
N GLY A 93 14.60 -0.02 21.10
CA GLY A 93 14.66 -0.58 19.75
C GLY A 93 14.73 -2.10 19.71
N GLU A 94 15.65 -2.70 20.48
CA GLU A 94 15.78 -4.15 20.57
C GLU A 94 14.51 -4.83 21.10
N ALA A 95 13.84 -4.22 22.08
CA ALA A 95 12.58 -4.73 22.61
C ALA A 95 11.46 -4.68 21.56
N ILE A 96 11.43 -3.61 20.74
CA ILE A 96 10.47 -3.47 19.63
C ILE A 96 10.72 -4.57 18.60
N VAL A 97 11.96 -4.79 18.20
CA VAL A 97 12.31 -5.81 17.20
C VAL A 97 11.92 -7.20 17.70
N THR A 98 12.33 -7.57 18.92
CA THR A 98 11.98 -8.86 19.53
C THR A 98 10.46 -9.04 19.65
N TRP A 99 9.75 -7.96 20.01
CA TRP A 99 8.29 -7.99 20.06
C TRP A 99 7.67 -8.17 18.66
N LEU A 100 8.17 -7.49 17.63
CA LEU A 100 7.70 -7.64 16.24
C LEU A 100 7.92 -9.07 15.72
N TRP A 101 9.10 -9.64 15.96
CA TRP A 101 9.39 -10.99 15.51
C TRP A 101 8.67 -12.06 16.34
N GLY A 102 8.43 -11.78 17.62
CA GLY A 102 7.87 -12.75 18.56
C GLY A 102 8.85 -13.83 18.99
N ASP A 103 10.10 -13.64 18.62
CA ASP A 103 11.25 -14.47 18.91
C ASP A 103 12.52 -13.63 18.70
N TYR A 104 13.69 -14.24 18.79
CA TYR A 104 14.99 -13.60 18.54
C TYR A 104 15.35 -13.54 17.04
N SER A 105 14.55 -14.09 16.17
CA SER A 105 14.70 -14.05 14.71
C SER A 105 13.35 -14.08 14.03
N VAL A 106 13.31 -13.65 12.76
CA VAL A 106 12.13 -13.79 11.91
C VAL A 106 11.82 -15.28 11.72
N GLY A 107 10.58 -15.69 11.96
CA GLY A 107 10.15 -17.09 11.91
C GLY A 107 8.61 -17.23 11.95
N ASP A 108 8.14 -18.41 12.37
CA ASP A 108 6.72 -18.74 12.43
C ASP A 108 5.92 -17.78 13.34
N SER A 109 6.52 -17.35 14.46
CA SER A 109 5.91 -16.37 15.35
C SER A 109 5.67 -15.03 14.66
N THR A 110 6.64 -14.59 13.84
CA THR A 110 6.53 -13.38 13.02
C THR A 110 5.42 -13.52 11.99
N LEU A 111 5.38 -14.65 11.29
CA LEU A 111 4.41 -14.92 10.24
C LEU A 111 2.98 -14.89 10.79
N ASN A 112 2.74 -15.51 11.94
CA ASN A 112 1.43 -15.49 12.60
C ASN A 112 0.99 -14.07 13.00
N ARG A 113 1.89 -13.28 13.56
CA ARG A 113 1.61 -11.88 13.92
C ARG A 113 1.31 -11.03 12.69
N PHE A 114 2.11 -11.17 11.65
CA PHE A 114 1.94 -10.41 10.42
C PHE A 114 0.66 -10.78 9.69
N TYR A 115 0.27 -12.06 9.71
CA TYR A 115 -1.01 -12.48 9.17
C TYR A 115 -2.20 -11.78 9.86
N VAL A 116 -2.23 -11.81 11.21
CA VAL A 116 -3.31 -11.17 11.97
C VAL A 116 -3.33 -9.65 11.73
N LEU A 117 -2.17 -8.99 11.79
CA LEU A 117 -2.08 -7.56 11.56
C LEU A 117 -2.43 -7.16 10.13
N HIS A 118 -2.08 -7.97 9.14
CA HIS A 118 -2.39 -7.68 7.73
C HIS A 118 -3.89 -7.53 7.49
N TRP A 119 -4.70 -8.49 7.91
CA TRP A 119 -6.15 -8.37 7.71
C TRP A 119 -6.80 -7.35 8.65
N LEU A 120 -6.32 -7.26 9.90
CA LEU A 120 -6.84 -6.27 10.85
C LEU A 120 -6.64 -4.83 10.36
N LEU A 121 -5.44 -4.50 9.88
CA LEU A 121 -5.16 -3.18 9.31
C LEU A 121 -5.97 -2.92 8.04
N ALA A 122 -6.19 -3.91 7.19
CA ALA A 122 -7.01 -3.77 6.00
C ALA A 122 -8.45 -3.33 6.34
N PHE A 123 -9.07 -3.97 7.35
CA PHE A 123 -10.39 -3.53 7.85
C PHE A 123 -10.33 -2.19 8.59
N GLY A 124 -9.24 -1.91 9.29
CA GLY A 124 -8.99 -0.61 9.92
C GLY A 124 -8.94 0.51 8.88
N ILE A 125 -8.23 0.30 7.77
CA ILE A 125 -8.17 1.24 6.64
C ILE A 125 -9.59 1.51 6.10
N LEU A 126 -10.40 0.47 5.89
CA LEU A 126 -11.78 0.64 5.42
C LEU A 126 -12.59 1.57 6.36
N GLY A 127 -12.43 1.38 7.68
CA GLY A 127 -13.07 2.26 8.67
C GLY A 127 -12.60 3.71 8.57
N ILE A 128 -11.29 3.93 8.42
CA ILE A 128 -10.73 5.29 8.33
C ILE A 128 -11.08 5.96 6.98
N VAL A 129 -11.20 5.19 5.90
CA VAL A 129 -11.66 5.71 4.59
C VAL A 129 -13.07 6.30 4.71
N ILE A 130 -13.95 5.74 5.54
CA ILE A 130 -15.27 6.32 5.80
C ILE A 130 -15.13 7.73 6.39
N PHE A 131 -14.25 7.92 7.38
CA PHE A 131 -14.00 9.25 7.94
C PHE A 131 -13.36 10.21 6.93
N HIS A 132 -12.48 9.70 6.05
CA HIS A 132 -11.89 10.50 4.98
C HIS A 132 -12.96 11.04 4.01
N VAL A 133 -13.91 10.19 3.64
CA VAL A 133 -15.03 10.57 2.78
C VAL A 133 -16.01 11.49 3.51
N ILE A 134 -16.27 11.27 4.80
CA ILE A 134 -17.10 12.19 5.60
C ILE A 134 -16.46 13.58 5.65
N ALA A 135 -15.14 13.65 5.90
CA ALA A 135 -14.43 14.94 5.90
C ALA A 135 -14.53 15.65 4.54
N LEU A 136 -14.47 14.91 3.43
CA LEU A 136 -14.72 15.46 2.10
C LEU A 136 -16.13 16.07 1.95
N HIS A 137 -17.15 15.36 2.44
CA HIS A 137 -18.54 15.84 2.31
C HIS A 137 -18.84 17.06 3.18
N ILE A 138 -18.12 17.25 4.28
CA ILE A 138 -18.28 18.43 5.14
C ILE A 138 -17.77 19.69 4.45
N VAL A 139 -16.61 19.63 3.77
CA VAL A 139 -15.96 20.81 3.18
C VAL A 139 -16.13 20.92 1.67
N GLY A 140 -16.61 19.87 1.02
CA GLY A 140 -16.78 19.79 -0.44
C GLY A 140 -15.45 19.54 -1.19
N SER A 141 -15.61 19.16 -2.48
CA SER A 141 -14.49 18.92 -3.37
C SER A 141 -13.81 20.24 -3.79
N ASN A 142 -12.49 20.18 -3.99
CA ASN A 142 -11.76 21.23 -4.69
C ASN A 142 -12.06 21.17 -6.20
N ASN A 143 -11.67 22.21 -6.94
CA ASN A 143 -11.72 22.26 -8.39
C ASN A 143 -10.35 22.66 -8.97
N PRO A 144 -10.10 22.46 -10.30
CA PRO A 144 -8.81 22.75 -10.91
C PRO A 144 -8.35 24.21 -10.82
N SER A 145 -9.29 25.16 -10.74
CA SER A 145 -8.96 26.59 -10.64
C SER A 145 -8.66 27.04 -9.22
N GLY A 146 -9.10 26.27 -8.21
CA GLY A 146 -9.03 26.65 -6.80
C GLY A 146 -9.98 27.80 -6.40
N ILE A 147 -10.89 28.19 -7.30
CA ILE A 147 -11.87 29.26 -7.07
C ILE A 147 -13.20 28.62 -6.71
N GLU A 148 -13.75 28.99 -5.55
CA GLU A 148 -15.06 28.49 -5.12
C GLU A 148 -16.17 29.02 -6.02
N PRO A 149 -17.12 28.16 -6.48
CA PRO A 149 -18.23 28.60 -7.32
C PRO A 149 -19.16 29.52 -6.52
N ILE A 150 -19.59 30.62 -7.13
CA ILE A 150 -20.46 31.60 -6.52
C ILE A 150 -21.95 31.27 -6.80
N ASP A 151 -22.23 30.66 -7.95
CA ASP A 151 -23.56 30.37 -8.44
C ASP A 151 -23.64 28.95 -9.02
N THR A 152 -24.85 28.40 -9.07
CA THR A 152 -25.11 27.10 -9.73
C THR A 152 -24.74 27.08 -11.21
N ARG A 153 -24.67 28.23 -11.86
CA ARG A 153 -24.20 28.38 -13.25
C ARG A 153 -22.70 28.09 -13.41
N ASP A 154 -21.94 28.17 -12.33
CA ASP A 154 -20.49 27.85 -12.28
C ASP A 154 -20.24 26.38 -11.99
N THR A 155 -21.30 25.58 -11.88
CA THR A 155 -21.23 24.17 -11.53
C THR A 155 -21.72 23.27 -12.66
N VAL A 156 -21.27 22.03 -12.67
CA VAL A 156 -21.80 20.96 -13.53
C VAL A 156 -22.48 19.91 -12.67
N SER A 157 -23.51 19.26 -13.20
CA SER A 157 -24.20 18.21 -12.44
C SER A 157 -23.26 17.03 -12.16
N PHE A 158 -23.35 16.50 -10.95
CA PHE A 158 -22.61 15.29 -10.60
C PHE A 158 -23.05 14.11 -11.48
N ALA A 159 -24.33 13.84 -11.53
CA ALA A 159 -24.89 12.85 -12.45
C ALA A 159 -25.66 13.56 -13.58
N PRO A 160 -25.47 13.18 -14.87
CA PRO A 160 -24.60 12.11 -15.37
C PRO A 160 -23.19 12.57 -15.72
N PHE A 161 -22.84 13.87 -15.61
CA PHE A 161 -21.60 14.42 -16.18
C PHE A 161 -20.33 13.87 -15.50
N THR A 162 -20.22 14.03 -14.17
CA THR A 162 -19.04 13.56 -13.42
C THR A 162 -19.05 12.04 -13.30
N THR A 163 -20.19 11.43 -13.01
CA THR A 163 -20.32 9.98 -12.85
C THR A 163 -19.96 9.20 -14.10
N SER A 164 -20.28 9.70 -15.31
CA SER A 164 -19.90 9.03 -16.56
C SER A 164 -18.39 9.09 -16.82
N LYS A 165 -17.72 10.19 -16.45
CA LYS A 165 -16.26 10.32 -16.55
C LYS A 165 -15.55 9.42 -15.54
N ASP A 166 -16.04 9.35 -14.31
CA ASP A 166 -15.51 8.50 -13.27
C ASP A 166 -15.65 7.01 -13.66
N LEU A 167 -16.81 6.62 -14.17
CA LEU A 167 -17.02 5.26 -14.66
C LEU A 167 -16.06 4.92 -15.82
N PHE A 168 -15.88 5.84 -16.76
CA PHE A 168 -14.98 5.63 -17.89
C PHE A 168 -13.53 5.43 -17.40
N ALA A 169 -13.04 6.29 -16.52
CA ALA A 169 -11.70 6.18 -15.94
C ALA A 169 -11.53 4.87 -15.14
N MET A 170 -12.53 4.50 -14.36
CA MET A 170 -12.55 3.24 -13.60
C MET A 170 -12.49 2.03 -14.52
N LEU A 171 -13.25 2.02 -15.62
CA LEU A 171 -13.24 0.89 -16.56
C LEU A 171 -11.89 0.73 -17.27
N ILE A 172 -11.23 1.84 -17.65
CA ILE A 172 -9.86 1.78 -18.21
C ILE A 172 -8.88 1.20 -17.19
N PHE A 173 -8.94 1.66 -15.94
CA PHE A 173 -8.09 1.17 -14.87
C PHE A 173 -8.31 -0.32 -14.59
N LEU A 174 -9.56 -0.76 -14.53
CA LEU A 174 -9.93 -2.17 -14.35
C LEU A 174 -9.50 -3.03 -15.56
N LEU A 175 -9.61 -2.52 -16.78
CA LEU A 175 -9.14 -3.20 -17.97
C LEU A 175 -7.62 -3.44 -17.91
N ALA A 176 -6.84 -2.42 -17.56
CA ALA A 176 -5.40 -2.56 -17.36
C ALA A 176 -5.06 -3.59 -16.26
N PHE A 177 -5.77 -3.54 -15.14
CA PHE A 177 -5.64 -4.52 -14.06
C PHE A 177 -5.92 -5.95 -14.52
N VAL A 178 -7.01 -6.17 -15.25
CA VAL A 178 -7.38 -7.50 -15.77
C VAL A 178 -6.32 -8.00 -16.78
N ILE A 179 -5.85 -7.13 -17.69
CA ILE A 179 -4.81 -7.50 -18.66
C ILE A 179 -3.53 -7.95 -17.94
N ILE A 180 -3.04 -7.19 -16.96
CA ILE A 180 -1.84 -7.56 -16.21
C ILE A 180 -2.07 -8.85 -15.43
N THR A 181 -3.19 -8.98 -14.74
CA THR A 181 -3.48 -10.15 -13.90
C THR A 181 -3.61 -11.43 -14.73
N MET A 182 -4.18 -11.36 -15.92
CA MET A 182 -4.44 -12.54 -16.75
C MET A 182 -3.28 -12.92 -17.68
N TYR A 183 -2.52 -11.94 -18.17
CA TYR A 183 -1.50 -12.19 -19.21
C TYR A 183 -0.06 -11.97 -18.72
N ALA A 184 0.15 -11.18 -17.66
CA ALA A 184 1.47 -10.90 -17.10
C ALA A 184 1.45 -10.84 -15.56
N PRO A 185 0.90 -11.85 -14.85
CA PRO A 185 0.60 -11.77 -13.41
C PRO A 185 1.84 -11.56 -12.53
N ASN A 186 3.02 -11.90 -13.01
CA ASN A 186 4.29 -11.81 -12.28
C ASN A 186 5.11 -10.56 -12.63
N TYR A 187 4.62 -9.73 -13.55
CA TYR A 187 5.38 -8.59 -14.10
C TYR A 187 5.73 -7.54 -13.04
N LEU A 188 4.84 -7.33 -12.08
CA LEU A 188 5.01 -6.33 -11.02
C LEU A 188 5.68 -6.89 -9.75
N GLY A 189 5.96 -8.20 -9.71
CA GLY A 189 6.58 -8.87 -8.57
C GLY A 189 8.08 -9.13 -8.74
N HIS A 190 8.76 -9.49 -7.65
CA HIS A 190 10.17 -9.85 -7.67
C HIS A 190 10.36 -11.37 -7.90
N PRO A 191 11.22 -11.81 -8.85
CA PRO A 191 11.39 -13.23 -9.17
C PRO A 191 11.92 -14.05 -8.00
N ASP A 192 12.84 -13.52 -7.19
CA ASP A 192 13.39 -14.26 -6.06
C ASP A 192 12.36 -14.59 -4.97
N ASN A 193 11.19 -13.92 -4.97
CA ASN A 193 10.12 -14.25 -4.03
C ASN A 193 9.34 -15.52 -4.39
N TYR A 194 9.65 -16.15 -5.52
CA TYR A 194 9.19 -17.51 -5.89
C TYR A 194 10.11 -18.60 -5.37
N ILE A 195 11.30 -18.24 -4.88
CA ILE A 195 12.23 -19.16 -4.19
C ILE A 195 11.78 -19.23 -2.73
N PRO A 196 11.55 -20.45 -2.17
CA PRO A 196 11.23 -20.58 -0.74
C PRO A 196 12.25 -19.89 0.15
N ALA A 197 11.79 -19.30 1.25
CA ALA A 197 12.64 -18.59 2.19
C ALA A 197 13.71 -19.55 2.78
N ASP A 198 14.97 -19.15 2.68
CA ASP A 198 16.11 -19.83 3.30
C ASP A 198 16.89 -18.83 4.16
N PRO A 199 16.86 -18.98 5.49
CA PRO A 199 17.58 -18.08 6.40
C PRO A 199 19.10 -18.20 6.31
N LEU A 200 19.63 -19.26 5.67
CA LEU A 200 21.06 -19.50 5.52
C LEU A 200 21.64 -18.93 4.23
N ILE A 201 20.78 -18.55 3.27
CA ILE A 201 21.19 -18.05 1.96
C ILE A 201 20.65 -16.63 1.76
N THR A 202 21.51 -15.64 1.98
CA THR A 202 21.14 -14.23 1.73
C THR A 202 21.13 -13.95 0.22
N PRO A 203 20.03 -13.39 -0.33
CA PRO A 203 20.00 -12.94 -1.73
C PRO A 203 21.06 -11.87 -2.03
N ALA A 204 21.57 -11.85 -3.25
CA ALA A 204 22.56 -10.84 -3.68
C ALA A 204 22.04 -9.40 -3.52
N HIS A 205 20.76 -9.20 -3.73
CA HIS A 205 20.08 -7.91 -3.56
C HIS A 205 18.76 -8.11 -2.81
N ILE A 206 18.62 -7.45 -1.66
CA ILE A 206 17.36 -7.38 -0.92
C ILE A 206 16.72 -6.05 -1.30
N VAL A 207 15.64 -6.11 -2.09
CA VAL A 207 14.91 -4.93 -2.56
C VAL A 207 13.41 -5.08 -2.22
N PRO A 208 12.76 -3.99 -1.77
CA PRO A 208 11.34 -4.01 -1.54
C PRO A 208 10.56 -3.97 -2.87
N GLU A 209 9.25 -4.17 -2.78
CA GLU A 209 8.35 -3.98 -3.91
C GLU A 209 8.45 -2.56 -4.48
N TRP A 210 8.17 -2.40 -5.78
CA TRP A 210 8.40 -1.17 -6.54
C TRP A 210 7.78 0.07 -5.90
N TYR A 211 6.63 -0.05 -5.25
CA TYR A 211 5.93 1.05 -4.61
C TYR A 211 6.61 1.57 -3.33
N PHE A 212 7.58 0.84 -2.79
CA PHE A 212 8.42 1.27 -1.68
C PHE A 212 9.79 1.82 -2.12
N LEU A 213 10.18 1.66 -3.39
CA LEU A 213 11.49 2.08 -3.87
C LEU A 213 11.81 3.56 -3.62
N PRO A 214 10.88 4.52 -3.73
CA PRO A 214 11.18 5.92 -3.40
C PRO A 214 11.65 6.10 -1.95
N PHE A 215 10.98 5.43 -1.00
CA PHE A 215 11.36 5.49 0.43
C PHE A 215 12.67 4.74 0.69
N TYR A 216 12.86 3.61 0.03
CA TYR A 216 14.09 2.83 0.12
C TYR A 216 15.30 3.61 -0.41
N ALA A 217 15.14 4.35 -1.51
CA ALA A 217 16.19 5.21 -2.05
C ALA A 217 16.58 6.33 -1.09
N ILE A 218 15.59 6.97 -0.45
CA ILE A 218 15.83 8.02 0.57
C ILE A 218 16.56 7.41 1.78
N LEU A 219 16.10 6.26 2.27
CA LEU A 219 16.73 5.57 3.38
C LEU A 219 18.20 5.24 3.10
N ARG A 220 18.51 4.75 1.90
CA ARG A 220 19.88 4.40 1.50
C ARG A 220 20.79 5.60 1.27
N ALA A 221 20.23 6.77 0.98
CA ALA A 221 20.99 8.00 0.82
C ALA A 221 21.55 8.54 2.15
N ILE A 222 20.98 8.11 3.28
CA ILE A 222 21.41 8.48 4.63
C ILE A 222 22.33 7.37 5.15
N PRO A 223 23.61 7.65 5.43
CA PRO A 223 24.59 6.60 5.79
C PRO A 223 24.43 6.06 7.22
N ASP A 224 23.64 6.70 8.06
CA ASP A 224 23.37 6.30 9.43
C ASP A 224 21.91 5.87 9.61
N LYS A 225 21.68 4.98 10.60
CA LYS A 225 20.33 4.51 10.95
C LYS A 225 19.55 5.51 11.82
N LEU A 226 20.22 6.47 12.45
CA LEU A 226 19.62 7.48 13.33
C LEU A 226 19.36 8.78 12.60
#